data_be26175654bce3b62af6b040e752bae8
#
_entry.id   be26175654bce3b62af6b040e752bae8
#
_cell.length_a   1.000
_cell.length_b   1.000
_cell.length_c   1.000
_cell.angle_alpha   90.00
_cell.angle_beta   90.00
_cell.angle_gamma   90.00
#
_symmetry.space_group_name_H-M   'P 1'
#
loop_
_entity.id
_entity.type
_entity.pdbx_description
1 polymer ?
#
loop_
_entity_poly.entity_id
_entity_poly.type
_entity_poly.pdbx_seq_one_letter_code
_entity_poly.pdbx_strand_id
1 'polypeptide(L)'
;MSGFGDAGEKKGKKMRLDKYLKISRLIKRRTIANEACDAGRVFVNDKPAKASVNVKVGDVIAIQFGNKEVKVEVLDVQETVKKEEAKELFRYL
;
A
#
# COMPACT_ATOMS: atom_id res chain seq x y z
N MET A 1 -0.80 -0.75 -28.78
CA MET A 1 -0.77 -0.57 -28.16
C MET A 1 -0.37 -0.32 -27.81
N SER A 2 -0.05 -0.11 -27.54
CA SER A 2 0.34 0.19 -26.95
C SER A 2 0.49 0.72 -26.59
N GLY A 3 0.85 0.82 -27.01
CA GLY A 3 1.04 1.89 -26.35
C GLY A 3 0.03 2.16 -25.66
N PHE A 4 -0.58 1.80 -26.01
CA PHE A 4 -1.21 1.94 -25.26
C PHE A 4 -1.01 1.84 -24.06
N GLY A 5 -0.46 1.66 -23.77
CA GLY A 5 0.07 1.64 -22.49
C GLY A 5 -0.11 2.89 -21.72
N ASP A 6 -0.15 3.93 -22.35
CA ASP A 6 -0.27 5.25 -21.70
C ASP A 6 -1.53 5.34 -20.88
N ALA A 7 -2.62 4.87 -21.41
CA ALA A 7 -3.87 4.92 -20.64
C ALA A 7 -3.74 4.10 -19.38
N GLY A 8 -3.07 2.97 -19.49
CA GLY A 8 -2.85 2.14 -18.34
C GLY A 8 -2.01 2.83 -17.28
N GLU A 9 -1.05 3.60 -17.72
CA GLU A 9 -0.16 4.29 -16.78
C GLU A 9 -0.91 5.31 -15.96
N LYS A 10 -1.81 6.05 -16.57
CA LYS A 10 -2.58 7.04 -15.84
C LYS A 10 -3.45 6.40 -14.79
N LYS A 11 -4.03 5.25 -15.11
CA LYS A 11 -4.86 4.53 -14.17
C LYS A 11 -4.05 3.72 -13.19
N GLY A 12 -2.83 3.38 -13.59
CA GLY A 12 -1.98 2.52 -12.81
C GLY A 12 -1.01 3.26 -11.94
N LYS A 13 -1.46 4.30 -11.25
CA LYS A 13 -0.58 4.98 -10.32
C LYS A 13 0.00 3.99 -9.35
N LYS A 14 1.29 4.14 -9.10
CA LYS A 14 2.02 3.27 -8.20
C LYS A 14 2.66 4.09 -7.11
N MET A 15 2.84 3.47 -5.96
CA MET A 15 3.46 4.12 -4.82
C MET A 15 4.25 3.08 -4.05
N ARG A 16 5.38 3.48 -3.50
CA ARG A 16 6.14 2.57 -2.65
C ARG A 16 5.29 2.13 -1.49
N LEU A 17 5.44 0.87 -1.13
CA LEU A 17 4.65 0.28 -0.06
C LEU A 17 4.80 1.05 1.24
N ASP A 18 6.03 1.39 1.63
CA ASP A 18 6.26 2.12 2.87
C ASP A 18 5.55 3.47 2.88
N LYS A 19 5.58 4.17 1.73
CA LYS A 19 4.92 5.45 1.64
C LYS A 19 3.40 5.30 1.70
N TYR A 20 2.87 4.29 1.04
CA TYR A 20 1.44 4.04 1.05
C TYR A 20 0.95 3.73 2.47
N LEU A 21 1.71 2.92 3.20
CA LEU A 21 1.34 2.56 4.56
C LEU A 21 1.28 3.79 5.46
N LYS A 22 2.19 4.74 5.24
CA LYS A 22 2.16 5.97 6.02
C LYS A 22 1.01 6.87 5.61
N ILE A 23 0.82 7.07 4.32
CA ILE A 23 -0.20 7.99 3.82
C ILE A 23 -1.59 7.49 4.16
N SER A 24 -1.81 6.19 4.06
CA SER A 24 -3.10 5.59 4.40
C SER A 24 -3.30 5.50 5.90
N ARG A 25 -2.28 5.85 6.68
CA ARG A 25 -2.31 5.84 8.14
C ARG A 25 -2.48 4.46 8.73
N LEU A 26 -2.21 3.44 7.95
CA LEU A 26 -2.14 2.08 8.48
C LEU A 26 -0.97 1.96 9.44
N ILE A 27 0.14 2.66 9.14
CA ILE A 27 1.30 2.74 10.00
C ILE A 27 1.65 4.22 10.16
N LYS A 28 1.82 4.67 11.39
CA LYS A 28 1.99 6.09 11.65
C LYS A 28 3.31 6.65 11.16
N ARG A 29 4.36 5.84 11.15
CA ARG A 29 5.69 6.30 10.78
C ARG A 29 6.25 5.47 9.64
N ARG A 30 6.89 6.15 8.70
CA ARG A 30 7.47 5.46 7.56
C ARG A 30 8.61 4.54 7.97
N THR A 31 9.37 4.93 9.00
CA THR A 31 10.44 4.07 9.49
C THR A 31 9.89 2.76 10.02
N ILE A 32 8.76 2.82 10.73
CA ILE A 32 8.13 1.60 11.23
C ILE A 32 7.62 0.76 10.06
N ALA A 33 7.08 1.40 9.03
CA ALA A 33 6.65 0.68 7.85
C ALA A 33 7.81 -0.03 7.18
N ASN A 34 8.96 0.64 7.08
CA ASN A 34 10.16 0.03 6.53
C ASN A 34 10.59 -1.19 7.34
N GLU A 35 10.60 -1.04 8.66
CA GLU A 35 11.01 -2.13 9.54
C GLU A 35 10.09 -3.33 9.42
N ALA A 36 8.78 -3.07 9.34
CA ALA A 36 7.82 -4.15 9.20
C ALA A 36 8.02 -4.89 7.89
N CYS A 37 8.28 -4.15 6.82
CA CYS A 37 8.52 -4.76 5.53
C CYS A 37 9.82 -5.59 5.55
N ASP A 38 10.87 -5.03 6.15
CA ASP A 38 12.16 -5.73 6.22
C ASP A 38 12.05 -6.98 7.08
N ALA A 39 11.18 -6.96 8.07
CA ALA A 39 10.98 -8.11 8.93
C ALA A 39 10.09 -9.17 8.30
N GLY A 40 9.59 -8.93 7.10
CA GLY A 40 8.72 -9.88 6.43
C GLY A 40 7.33 -9.93 7.00
N ARG A 41 6.88 -8.84 7.60
CA ARG A 41 5.56 -8.78 8.21
C ARG A 41 4.51 -8.15 7.32
N VAL A 42 4.90 -7.64 6.17
CA VAL A 42 3.98 -7.00 5.23
C VAL A 42 3.96 -7.82 3.95
N PHE A 43 2.76 -8.14 3.51
CA PHE A 43 2.56 -8.94 2.31
C PHE A 43 1.71 -8.16 1.31
N VAL A 44 1.99 -8.33 0.05
CA VAL A 44 1.17 -7.78 -1.02
C VAL A 44 0.73 -8.95 -1.87
N ASN A 45 -0.59 -9.13 -1.99
CA ASN A 45 -1.18 -10.25 -2.73
C ASN A 45 -0.65 -11.59 -2.23
N ASP A 46 -0.54 -11.72 -0.90
CA ASP A 46 -0.10 -12.93 -0.21
C ASP A 46 1.37 -13.26 -0.44
N LYS A 47 2.16 -12.30 -0.89
CA LYS A 47 3.60 -12.50 -1.07
C LYS A 47 4.36 -11.49 -0.22
N PRO A 48 5.43 -11.93 0.44
CA PRO A 48 6.24 -10.99 1.22
C PRO A 48 6.70 -9.84 0.34
N ALA A 49 6.58 -8.64 0.84
CA ALA A 49 6.92 -7.44 0.09
C ALA A 49 7.86 -6.57 0.89
N LYS A 50 8.80 -5.96 0.20
CA LYS A 50 9.72 -5.02 0.83
C LYS A 50 9.17 -3.61 0.71
N ALA A 51 9.76 -2.70 1.50
CA ALA A 51 9.31 -1.32 1.52
C ALA A 51 9.35 -0.65 0.16
N SER A 52 10.26 -1.08 -0.70
CA SER A 52 10.42 -0.48 -2.02
C SER A 52 9.47 -1.04 -3.07
N VAL A 53 8.71 -2.07 -2.72
CA VAL A 53 7.73 -2.63 -3.65
C VAL A 53 6.66 -1.60 -3.95
N ASN A 54 6.27 -1.50 -5.21
CA ASN A 54 5.20 -0.59 -5.60
C ASN A 54 3.85 -1.25 -5.45
N VAL A 55 2.89 -0.50 -4.92
CA VAL A 55 1.51 -0.97 -4.81
C VAL A 55 0.64 -0.14 -5.73
N LYS A 56 -0.48 -0.71 -6.14
CA LYS A 56 -1.42 -0.06 -7.05
C LYS A 56 -2.83 -0.43 -6.65
N VAL A 57 -3.79 0.22 -7.27
CA VAL A 57 -5.21 -0.06 -7.02
C VAL A 57 -5.49 -1.53 -7.31
N GLY A 58 -6.19 -2.17 -6.39
CA GLY A 58 -6.54 -3.58 -6.51
C GLY A 58 -5.60 -4.51 -5.77
N ASP A 59 -4.45 -4.02 -5.31
CA ASP A 59 -3.55 -4.86 -4.54
C ASP A 59 -4.11 -5.07 -3.14
N VAL A 60 -3.84 -6.24 -2.59
CA VAL A 60 -4.24 -6.56 -1.22
C VAL A 60 -2.99 -6.55 -0.35
N ILE A 61 -3.02 -5.74 0.69
CA ILE A 61 -1.90 -5.60 1.61
C ILE A 61 -2.28 -6.26 2.92
N ALA A 62 -1.42 -7.15 3.40
CA ALA A 62 -1.59 -7.78 4.71
C ALA A 62 -0.45 -7.34 5.60
N ILE A 63 -0.77 -6.91 6.81
CA ILE A 63 0.23 -6.46 7.78
C ILE A 63 0.04 -7.28 9.04
N GLN A 64 1.14 -7.83 9.53
CA GLN A 64 1.10 -8.59 10.77
C GLN A 64 1.53 -7.71 11.94
N PHE A 65 0.61 -7.50 12.85
CA PHE A 65 0.85 -6.72 14.07
C PHE A 65 0.85 -7.67 15.25
N GLY A 66 2.02 -8.19 15.60
CA GLY A 66 2.08 -9.13 16.72
C GLY A 66 1.11 -10.29 16.53
N ASN A 67 0.05 -10.32 17.32
CA ASN A 67 -0.93 -11.39 17.27
C ASN A 67 -2.02 -11.17 16.23
N LYS A 68 -2.03 -10.02 15.59
CA LYS A 68 -3.12 -9.66 14.68
C LYS A 68 -2.61 -9.53 13.27
N GLU A 69 -3.50 -9.81 12.34
CA GLU A 69 -3.22 -9.56 10.93
C GLU A 69 -4.29 -8.63 10.41
N VAL A 70 -3.86 -7.57 9.72
CA VAL A 70 -4.76 -6.62 9.09
C VAL A 70 -4.62 -6.76 7.59
N LYS A 71 -5.73 -7.01 6.92
CA LYS A 71 -5.74 -7.07 5.45
C LYS A 71 -6.57 -5.93 4.92
N VAL A 72 -6.06 -5.26 3.91
CA VAL A 72 -6.76 -4.16 3.28
C VAL A 72 -6.58 -4.26 1.78
N GLU A 73 -7.59 -3.77 1.07
CA GLU A 73 -7.52 -3.67 -0.38
C GLU A 73 -7.24 -2.22 -0.76
N VAL A 74 -6.30 -2.02 -1.66
CA VAL A 74 -5.95 -0.68 -2.13
C VAL A 74 -7.06 -0.18 -3.06
N LEU A 75 -7.71 0.90 -2.67
CA LEU A 75 -8.78 1.50 -3.46
C LEU A 75 -8.28 2.66 -4.31
N ASP A 76 -7.26 3.36 -3.79
CA ASP A 76 -6.71 4.51 -4.49
C ASP A 76 -5.28 4.72 -4.04
N VAL A 77 -4.50 5.35 -4.90
CA VAL A 77 -3.10 5.66 -4.60
C VAL A 77 -2.91 7.15 -4.85
N GLN A 78 -2.70 7.91 -3.78
CA GLN A 78 -2.48 9.35 -3.87
C GLN A 78 -1.27 9.72 -3.03
N GLU A 79 -0.46 10.63 -3.54
CA GLU A 79 0.76 11.02 -2.84
C GLU A 79 0.48 11.86 -1.61
N THR A 80 -0.60 12.63 -1.64
CA THR A 80 -0.99 13.42 -0.48
C THR A 80 -2.49 13.33 -0.33
N VAL A 81 -2.93 13.13 0.91
CA VAL A 81 -4.36 13.09 1.23
C VAL A 81 -4.55 13.77 2.58
N LYS A 82 -5.73 14.30 2.76
CA LYS A 82 -6.11 14.84 4.05
C LYS A 82 -6.35 13.71 5.03
N LYS A 83 -6.25 14.03 6.31
CA LYS A 83 -6.39 13.04 7.36
C LYS A 83 -7.68 12.25 7.23
N GLU A 84 -8.77 12.94 6.97
CA GLU A 84 -10.06 12.28 6.89
C GLU A 84 -10.24 11.50 5.59
N GLU A 85 -9.40 11.75 4.58
CA GLU A 85 -9.48 11.03 3.31
C GLU A 85 -8.58 9.81 3.28
N ALA A 86 -7.69 9.68 4.25
CA ALA A 86 -6.73 8.58 4.23
C ALA A 86 -7.42 7.23 4.27
N LYS A 87 -8.54 7.12 4.98
CA LYS A 87 -9.25 5.86 5.09
C LYS A 87 -9.98 5.50 3.81
N GLU A 88 -10.07 6.41 2.86
CA GLU A 88 -10.68 6.12 1.56
C GLU A 88 -9.69 5.53 0.58
N LEU A 89 -8.42 5.47 0.95
CA LEU A 89 -7.40 4.88 0.11
C LEU A 89 -7.47 3.35 0.12
N PHE A 90 -8.13 2.79 1.11
CA PHE A 90 -8.18 1.35 1.29
C PHE A 90 -9.48 0.96 2.00
N ARG A 91 -9.75 -0.32 1.98
CA ARG A 91 -10.85 -0.87 2.78
C ARG A 91 -10.36 -2.13 3.49
N TYR A 92 -10.86 -2.35 4.68
CA TYR A 92 -10.55 -3.56 5.41
C TYR A 92 -11.27 -4.75 4.80
N LEU A 93 -10.57 -5.86 4.76
CA LEU A 93 -11.14 -7.10 4.22
C LEU A 93 -11.58 -8.05 5.34
#